data_6801fb8c377c254c6c8b23b3e8973aca
#
_entry.id   6801fb8c377c254c6c8b23b3e8973aca
#
_cell.length_a   1.000
_cell.length_b   1.000
_cell.length_c   1.000
_cell.angle_alpha   90.00
_cell.angle_beta   90.00
_cell.angle_gamma   90.00
#
_symmetry.space_group_name_H-M   'P 1'
#
loop_
_entity.id
_entity.type
_entity.pdbx_description
1 polymer ?
#
loop_
_entity_poly.entity_id
_entity_poly.type
_entity_poly.pdbx_seq_one_letter_code
_entity_poly.pdbx_strand_id
1 'polypeptide(L)'
;PIGKVDSGIQTLSKVNIQDATRIQLPCPFEWPTRVANLKRCLTINRLPIKDSDKELVIVNLHLEAYDNGAGKKAQTDMLRTYLQTEADKGNYVIAGGDFNQTFSGTDTSIIKQFDETWKPPVLDTDKFDSSWQFLMDTKTASCRSLDKPLTSLDTNKFQFYIIDGFIVSSNVEVTSLETKQMGFENTDHNPVVL
;
A
#
# COMPACT_ATOMS: atom_id res chain seq x y z
N PRO A 1 -1.17 12.89 -31.61
CA PRO A 1 -0.28 12.43 -30.54
C PRO A 1 -1.10 12.11 -29.31
N ILE A 2 -0.96 10.90 -28.81
CA ILE A 2 -1.49 10.53 -27.51
C ILE A 2 -0.69 11.33 -26.49
N GLY A 3 -1.36 12.04 -25.59
CA GLY A 3 -0.69 12.88 -24.58
C GLY A 3 0.27 12.06 -23.73
N LYS A 4 1.31 12.70 -23.19
CA LYS A 4 2.23 12.11 -22.21
C LYS A 4 1.53 12.15 -20.83
N VAL A 5 1.46 11.02 -20.15
CA VAL A 5 1.03 10.93 -18.75
C VAL A 5 2.24 10.57 -17.91
N ASP A 6 2.63 11.45 -17.01
CA ASP A 6 3.66 11.17 -16.00
C ASP A 6 2.93 10.87 -14.67
N SER A 7 3.12 9.65 -14.16
CA SER A 7 2.54 9.17 -12.92
C SER A 7 3.57 8.35 -12.14
N GLY A 8 3.54 8.44 -10.83
CA GLY A 8 4.49 7.72 -9.98
C GLY A 8 4.14 7.81 -8.50
N ILE A 9 4.99 7.21 -7.69
CA ILE A 9 4.99 7.32 -6.24
C ILE A 9 6.21 8.11 -5.79
N GLN A 10 6.10 8.82 -4.68
CA GLN A 10 7.15 9.69 -4.16
C GLN A 10 7.42 9.40 -2.69
N THR A 11 8.69 9.37 -2.32
CA THR A 11 9.13 9.35 -0.92
C THR A 11 9.81 10.67 -0.59
N LEU A 12 9.35 11.31 0.50
CA LEU A 12 9.96 12.52 1.06
C LEU A 12 10.61 12.16 2.39
N SER A 13 11.81 12.66 2.64
CA SER A 13 12.56 12.36 3.85
C SER A 13 13.21 13.63 4.43
N LYS A 14 13.19 13.72 5.77
CA LYS A 14 13.97 14.76 6.50
C LYS A 14 15.43 14.34 6.74
N VAL A 15 15.73 13.06 6.53
CA VAL A 15 17.09 12.54 6.63
C VAL A 15 17.62 12.22 5.24
N ASN A 16 18.95 12.23 5.10
CA ASN A 16 19.57 11.93 3.81
C ASN A 16 19.38 10.46 3.47
N ILE A 17 18.71 10.20 2.35
CA ILE A 17 18.59 8.85 1.76
C ILE A 17 19.82 8.65 0.88
N GLN A 18 20.68 7.70 1.24
CA GLN A 18 21.92 7.44 0.52
C GLN A 18 21.71 6.55 -0.71
N ASP A 19 20.76 5.61 -0.63
CA ASP A 19 20.42 4.71 -1.72
C ASP A 19 18.89 4.68 -1.92
N ALA A 20 18.49 4.95 -3.15
CA ALA A 20 17.10 4.90 -3.57
C ALA A 20 16.97 4.14 -4.90
N THR A 21 16.22 3.05 -4.88
CA THR A 21 16.04 2.17 -6.04
C THR A 21 14.57 2.03 -6.40
N ARG A 22 14.27 1.99 -7.70
CA ARG A 22 12.95 1.68 -8.24
C ARG A 22 12.91 0.25 -8.75
N ILE A 23 11.98 -0.55 -8.24
CA ILE A 23 11.74 -1.91 -8.72
C ILE A 23 10.41 -1.93 -9.49
N GLN A 24 10.46 -2.29 -10.77
CA GLN A 24 9.27 -2.43 -11.61
C GLN A 24 8.48 -3.66 -11.17
N LEU A 25 7.19 -3.47 -10.86
CA LEU A 25 6.27 -4.56 -10.60
C LEU A 25 5.73 -5.19 -11.90
N PRO A 26 5.28 -6.45 -11.87
CA PRO A 26 4.63 -7.09 -13.02
C PRO A 26 3.44 -6.27 -13.51
N CYS A 27 3.32 -6.10 -14.83
CA CYS A 27 2.16 -5.47 -15.45
C CYS A 27 1.20 -6.56 -15.92
N PRO A 28 -0.04 -6.62 -15.38
CA PRO A 28 -0.98 -7.71 -15.68
C PRO A 28 -1.66 -7.59 -17.05
N PHE A 29 -1.50 -6.44 -17.70
CA PHE A 29 -2.23 -6.12 -18.92
C PHE A 29 -1.43 -6.46 -20.18
N GLU A 30 -2.14 -7.00 -21.18
CA GLU A 30 -1.61 -7.24 -22.51
C GLU A 30 -1.82 -6.03 -23.43
N TRP A 31 -1.18 -6.05 -24.60
CA TRP A 31 -1.42 -5.04 -25.63
C TRP A 31 -2.83 -5.20 -26.22
N PRO A 32 -3.60 -4.12 -26.50
CA PRO A 32 -3.22 -2.71 -26.37
C PRO A 32 -3.46 -2.09 -24.98
N THR A 33 -4.18 -2.75 -24.08
CA THR A 33 -4.57 -2.24 -22.76
C THR A 33 -3.36 -1.82 -21.91
N ARG A 34 -2.26 -2.57 -22.02
CA ARG A 34 -1.00 -2.29 -21.35
C ARG A 34 -0.44 -0.88 -21.61
N VAL A 35 -0.77 -0.27 -22.76
CA VAL A 35 -0.26 1.08 -23.12
C VAL A 35 -0.91 2.16 -22.27
N ALA A 36 -2.19 1.99 -21.93
CA ALA A 36 -2.97 2.99 -21.19
C ALA A 36 -2.93 2.78 -19.66
N ASN A 37 -2.42 1.64 -19.17
CA ASN A 37 -2.40 1.34 -17.75
C ASN A 37 -1.10 1.78 -17.08
N LEU A 38 -1.22 2.14 -15.79
CA LEU A 38 -0.09 2.52 -14.94
C LEU A 38 0.85 1.32 -14.73
N LYS A 39 2.13 1.57 -14.85
CA LYS A 39 3.17 0.59 -14.56
C LYS A 39 3.62 0.75 -13.12
N ARG A 40 3.05 -0.07 -12.25
CA ARG A 40 3.31 -0.05 -10.81
C ARG A 40 4.78 -0.35 -10.49
N CYS A 41 5.25 0.17 -9.38
CA CYS A 41 6.61 -0.07 -8.90
C CYS A 41 6.66 0.00 -7.37
N LEU A 42 7.77 -0.49 -6.82
CA LEU A 42 8.21 -0.20 -5.47
C LEU A 42 9.29 0.88 -5.55
N THR A 43 9.30 1.82 -4.62
CA THR A 43 10.50 2.63 -4.35
C THR A 43 11.11 2.17 -3.05
N ILE A 44 12.39 1.84 -3.11
CA ILE A 44 13.16 1.32 -1.99
C ILE A 44 14.11 2.43 -1.54
N ASN A 45 14.03 2.80 -0.29
CA ASN A 45 14.88 3.84 0.29
C ASN A 45 15.63 3.22 1.47
N ARG A 46 16.96 3.30 1.45
CA ARG A 46 17.83 2.69 2.44
C ARG A 46 18.47 3.75 3.32
N LEU A 47 18.39 3.55 4.61
CA LEU A 47 18.98 4.41 5.61
C LEU A 47 19.91 3.57 6.50
N PRO A 48 21.19 3.92 6.61
CA PRO A 48 22.11 3.21 7.48
C PRO A 48 21.74 3.44 8.95
N ILE A 49 21.88 2.40 9.76
CA ILE A 49 21.72 2.48 11.19
C ILE A 49 23.09 2.68 11.81
N LYS A 50 23.20 3.69 12.67
CA LYS A 50 24.46 4.01 13.35
C LYS A 50 24.98 2.81 14.14
N ASP A 51 26.27 2.54 14.03
CA ASP A 51 26.98 1.47 14.72
C ASP A 51 26.43 0.05 14.44
N SER A 52 25.83 -0.15 13.26
CA SER A 52 25.25 -1.42 12.80
C SER A 52 25.63 -1.70 11.34
N ASP A 53 25.70 -2.99 10.98
CA ASP A 53 25.78 -3.46 9.59
C ASP A 53 24.38 -3.59 8.95
N LYS A 54 23.32 -3.24 9.68
CA LYS A 54 21.95 -3.33 9.24
C LYS A 54 21.44 -1.96 8.78
N GLU A 55 20.37 -2.00 7.97
CA GLU A 55 19.72 -0.82 7.41
C GLU A 55 18.24 -0.76 7.80
N LEU A 56 17.71 0.45 7.85
CA LEU A 56 16.28 0.67 7.75
C LEU A 56 15.90 0.77 6.28
N VAL A 57 15.05 -0.16 5.82
CA VAL A 57 14.58 -0.26 4.44
C VAL A 57 13.13 0.19 4.38
N ILE A 58 12.89 1.35 3.79
CA ILE A 58 11.55 1.90 3.57
C ILE A 58 11.11 1.55 2.15
N VAL A 59 10.02 0.81 2.04
CA VAL A 59 9.39 0.41 0.77
C VAL A 59 8.09 1.19 0.60
N ASN A 60 8.04 2.10 -0.36
CA ASN A 60 6.81 2.80 -0.72
C ASN A 60 6.19 2.10 -1.95
N LEU A 61 4.89 1.90 -1.93
CA LEU A 61 4.17 1.14 -2.93
C LEU A 61 2.78 1.71 -3.26
N HIS A 62 2.31 1.35 -4.45
CA HIS A 62 0.93 1.46 -4.86
C HIS A 62 0.64 0.28 -5.79
N LEU A 63 -0.04 -0.75 -5.29
CA LEU A 63 -0.29 -1.99 -6.03
C LEU A 63 -1.44 -1.83 -7.04
N GLU A 64 -1.66 -2.87 -7.86
CA GLU A 64 -2.66 -2.84 -8.92
C GLU A 64 -4.10 -2.83 -8.37
N ALA A 65 -4.95 -1.99 -8.97
CA ALA A 65 -6.35 -1.83 -8.58
C ALA A 65 -7.32 -2.61 -9.49
N TYR A 66 -7.07 -2.59 -10.80
CA TYR A 66 -8.09 -2.83 -11.83
C TYR A 66 -7.93 -4.12 -12.64
N ASP A 67 -7.05 -5.03 -12.21
CA ASP A 67 -6.87 -6.31 -12.88
C ASP A 67 -7.91 -7.36 -12.43
N ASN A 68 -7.86 -8.52 -13.05
CA ASN A 68 -8.70 -9.69 -12.70
C ASN A 68 -8.17 -10.49 -11.49
N GLY A 69 -7.18 -9.95 -10.76
CA GLY A 69 -6.56 -10.57 -9.60
C GLY A 69 -5.20 -11.24 -9.87
N ALA A 70 -4.90 -11.65 -11.10
CA ALA A 70 -3.65 -12.33 -11.44
C ALA A 70 -2.43 -11.40 -11.28
N GLY A 71 -2.54 -10.16 -11.76
CA GLY A 71 -1.48 -9.16 -11.64
C GLY A 71 -1.30 -8.70 -10.20
N LYS A 72 -2.39 -8.51 -9.47
CA LYS A 72 -2.37 -8.17 -8.06
C LYS A 72 -1.64 -9.25 -7.25
N LYS A 73 -1.96 -10.52 -7.53
CA LYS A 73 -1.24 -11.66 -6.93
C LYS A 73 0.24 -11.64 -7.28
N ALA A 74 0.62 -11.46 -8.54
CA ALA A 74 2.02 -11.44 -8.97
C ALA A 74 2.80 -10.27 -8.33
N GLN A 75 2.17 -9.11 -8.19
CA GLN A 75 2.77 -7.96 -7.52
C GLN A 75 2.96 -8.21 -6.02
N THR A 76 1.98 -8.79 -5.35
CA THR A 76 2.06 -9.17 -3.93
C THR A 76 3.12 -10.25 -3.68
N ASP A 77 3.22 -11.26 -4.56
CA ASP A 77 4.25 -12.30 -4.46
C ASP A 77 5.66 -11.72 -4.62
N MET A 78 5.84 -10.77 -5.55
CA MET A 78 7.12 -10.08 -5.73
C MET A 78 7.47 -9.19 -4.53
N LEU A 79 6.49 -8.44 -4.01
CA LEU A 79 6.65 -7.66 -2.78
C LEU A 79 7.09 -8.55 -1.62
N ARG A 80 6.36 -9.64 -1.36
CA ARG A 80 6.67 -10.59 -0.30
C ARG A 80 8.09 -11.14 -0.41
N THR A 81 8.51 -11.57 -1.61
CA THR A 81 9.86 -12.08 -1.85
C THR A 81 10.91 -11.02 -1.56
N TYR A 82 10.68 -9.77 -1.96
CA TYR A 82 11.59 -8.68 -1.69
C TYR A 82 11.71 -8.40 -0.18
N LEU A 83 10.57 -8.28 0.51
CA LEU A 83 10.53 -8.02 1.95
C LEU A 83 11.27 -9.12 2.71
N GLN A 84 11.01 -10.40 2.37
CA GLN A 84 11.66 -11.55 3.00
C GLN A 84 13.18 -11.52 2.78
N THR A 85 13.63 -11.20 1.58
CA THR A 85 15.06 -11.07 1.28
C THR A 85 15.75 -10.02 2.17
N GLU A 86 15.07 -8.92 2.49
CA GLU A 86 15.61 -7.89 3.37
C GLU A 86 15.56 -8.31 4.85
N ALA A 87 14.48 -8.96 5.27
CA ALA A 87 14.37 -9.50 6.63
C ALA A 87 15.43 -10.60 6.92
N ASP A 88 15.70 -11.47 5.95
CA ASP A 88 16.72 -12.52 6.07
C ASP A 88 18.14 -11.96 6.24
N LYS A 89 18.39 -10.74 5.76
CA LYS A 89 19.63 -10.00 6.03
C LYS A 89 19.66 -9.39 7.43
N GLY A 90 18.56 -9.44 8.18
CA GLY A 90 18.40 -8.81 9.48
C GLY A 90 18.13 -7.32 9.42
N ASN A 91 17.76 -6.78 8.25
CA ASN A 91 17.38 -5.40 8.10
C ASN A 91 16.03 -5.09 8.78
N TYR A 92 15.83 -3.83 9.14
CA TYR A 92 14.55 -3.32 9.62
C TYR A 92 13.74 -2.87 8.42
N VAL A 93 12.55 -3.43 8.24
CA VAL A 93 11.78 -3.20 7.00
C VAL A 93 10.41 -2.62 7.32
N ILE A 94 10.07 -1.51 6.65
CA ILE A 94 8.75 -0.89 6.70
C ILE A 94 8.26 -0.71 5.25
N ALA A 95 7.23 -1.44 4.88
CA ALA A 95 6.56 -1.28 3.59
C ALA A 95 5.20 -0.62 3.80
N GLY A 96 4.94 0.49 3.13
CA GLY A 96 3.69 1.24 3.28
C GLY A 96 3.19 1.84 1.99
N GLY A 97 1.89 2.08 1.92
CA GLY A 97 1.21 2.69 0.79
C GLY A 97 -0.17 2.12 0.54
N ASP A 98 -0.67 2.31 -0.68
CA ASP A 98 -1.92 1.77 -1.16
C ASP A 98 -1.72 0.34 -1.70
N PHE A 99 -2.24 -0.64 -0.95
CA PHE A 99 -2.19 -2.05 -1.35
C PHE A 99 -3.29 -2.41 -2.35
N ASN A 100 -4.33 -1.58 -2.48
CA ASN A 100 -5.58 -1.92 -3.20
C ASN A 100 -6.16 -3.29 -2.76
N GLN A 101 -5.87 -3.67 -1.54
CA GLN A 101 -6.28 -4.89 -0.85
C GLN A 101 -6.43 -4.60 0.63
N THR A 102 -7.34 -5.30 1.28
CA THR A 102 -7.41 -5.33 2.76
C THR A 102 -6.62 -6.54 3.26
N PHE A 103 -5.86 -6.41 4.35
CA PHE A 103 -5.14 -7.55 4.92
C PHE A 103 -6.12 -8.54 5.56
N SER A 104 -5.84 -9.83 5.44
CA SER A 104 -6.66 -10.85 6.12
C SER A 104 -6.67 -10.60 7.63
N GLY A 105 -7.85 -10.76 8.25
CA GLY A 105 -8.04 -10.49 9.68
C GLY A 105 -8.25 -9.01 10.04
N THR A 106 -8.17 -8.06 9.10
CA THR A 106 -8.52 -6.66 9.37
C THR A 106 -10.02 -6.52 9.62
N ASP A 107 -10.39 -5.93 10.75
CA ASP A 107 -11.78 -5.59 11.02
C ASP A 107 -12.23 -4.40 10.17
N THR A 108 -13.16 -4.64 9.26
CA THR A 108 -13.76 -3.63 8.39
C THR A 108 -15.20 -3.28 8.76
N SER A 109 -15.66 -3.66 9.95
CA SER A 109 -17.05 -3.47 10.40
C SER A 109 -17.53 -2.03 10.44
N ILE A 110 -16.61 -1.06 10.50
CA ILE A 110 -16.91 0.38 10.40
C ILE A 110 -17.40 0.80 9.01
N ILE A 111 -17.23 -0.07 8.00
CA ILE A 111 -17.53 0.23 6.60
C ILE A 111 -18.67 -0.67 6.15
N LYS A 112 -19.71 -0.06 5.58
CA LYS A 112 -20.73 -0.80 4.84
C LYS A 112 -20.25 -1.03 3.42
N GLN A 113 -20.26 -2.30 2.98
CA GLN A 113 -19.99 -2.65 1.58
C GLN A 113 -21.30 -2.62 0.79
N PHE A 114 -21.35 -1.78 -0.24
CA PHE A 114 -22.49 -1.75 -1.18
C PHE A 114 -22.23 -2.72 -2.33
N ASP A 115 -23.26 -3.40 -2.80
CA ASP A 115 -23.15 -4.49 -3.78
C ASP A 115 -22.63 -4.03 -5.16
N GLU A 116 -23.02 -2.83 -5.58
CA GLU A 116 -22.66 -2.23 -6.85
C GLU A 116 -21.30 -1.55 -6.87
N THR A 117 -20.61 -1.50 -5.73
CA THR A 117 -19.29 -0.85 -5.64
C THR A 117 -18.17 -1.86 -5.74
N TRP A 118 -16.98 -1.37 -6.08
CA TRP A 118 -15.78 -2.19 -6.05
C TRP A 118 -15.54 -2.78 -4.66
N LYS A 119 -15.13 -4.04 -4.62
CA LYS A 119 -14.81 -4.76 -3.41
C LYS A 119 -13.30 -5.01 -3.35
N PRO A 120 -12.59 -4.47 -2.34
CA PRO A 120 -11.16 -4.75 -2.19
C PRO A 120 -10.94 -6.25 -2.05
N PRO A 121 -10.02 -6.84 -2.83
CA PRO A 121 -9.61 -8.21 -2.56
C PRO A 121 -8.84 -8.29 -1.24
N VAL A 122 -8.70 -9.49 -0.72
CA VAL A 122 -7.96 -9.76 0.52
C VAL A 122 -6.51 -10.14 0.19
N LEU A 123 -5.56 -9.44 0.80
CA LEU A 123 -4.18 -9.88 0.85
C LEU A 123 -4.06 -10.93 1.96
N ASP A 124 -3.73 -12.15 1.57
CA ASP A 124 -3.60 -13.29 2.46
C ASP A 124 -2.28 -13.19 3.25
N THR A 125 -2.38 -12.83 4.53
CA THR A 125 -1.23 -12.63 5.41
C THR A 125 -0.59 -13.95 5.81
N ASP A 126 -1.29 -15.09 5.74
CA ASP A 126 -0.77 -16.41 6.07
C ASP A 126 0.28 -16.91 5.07
N LYS A 127 0.39 -16.25 3.92
CA LYS A 127 1.44 -16.51 2.94
C LYS A 127 2.79 -15.91 3.30
N PHE A 128 2.82 -15.01 4.25
CA PHE A 128 4.05 -14.47 4.83
C PHE A 128 4.43 -15.34 6.04
N ASP A 129 5.70 -15.31 6.41
CA ASP A 129 6.12 -15.99 7.64
C ASP A 129 5.78 -15.15 8.90
N SER A 130 6.18 -15.65 10.07
CA SER A 130 5.94 -14.98 11.34
C SER A 130 6.78 -13.72 11.59
N SER A 131 7.62 -13.34 10.63
CA SER A 131 8.51 -12.17 10.73
C SER A 131 7.82 -10.85 10.42
N TRP A 132 6.49 -10.85 10.21
CA TRP A 132 5.77 -9.68 9.73
C TRP A 132 4.60 -9.28 10.61
N GLN A 133 4.44 -7.97 10.75
CA GLN A 133 3.29 -7.30 11.34
C GLN A 133 2.47 -6.64 10.21
N PHE A 134 1.17 -6.88 10.16
CA PHE A 134 0.25 -6.32 9.17
C PHE A 134 -0.64 -5.30 9.84
N LEU A 135 -0.57 -4.05 9.40
CA LEU A 135 -1.12 -2.92 10.12
C LEU A 135 -2.02 -2.09 9.20
N MET A 136 -3.32 -2.12 9.51
CA MET A 136 -4.33 -1.23 8.94
C MET A 136 -5.17 -0.65 10.06
N ASP A 137 -5.47 0.64 9.98
CA ASP A 137 -6.35 1.29 10.95
C ASP A 137 -7.80 0.82 10.76
N THR A 138 -8.38 0.25 11.81
CA THR A 138 -9.75 -0.26 11.80
C THR A 138 -10.79 0.75 12.32
N LYS A 139 -10.36 1.98 12.65
CA LYS A 139 -11.23 3.02 13.21
C LYS A 139 -11.61 4.09 12.20
N THR A 140 -10.79 4.28 11.17
CA THR A 140 -10.96 5.32 10.17
C THR A 140 -10.69 4.75 8.79
N ALA A 141 -11.60 4.99 7.84
CA ALA A 141 -11.40 4.58 6.45
C ALA A 141 -10.21 5.32 5.82
N SER A 142 -9.38 4.59 5.11
CA SER A 142 -8.21 5.16 4.43
C SER A 142 -8.52 5.69 3.04
N CYS A 143 -9.58 5.17 2.39
CA CYS A 143 -9.97 5.56 1.03
C CYS A 143 -11.49 5.66 0.90
N ARG A 144 -11.96 6.45 -0.06
CA ARG A 144 -13.37 6.53 -0.47
C ARG A 144 -13.58 6.13 -1.92
N SER A 145 -14.78 5.68 -2.26
CA SER A 145 -15.17 5.53 -3.66
C SER A 145 -15.30 6.88 -4.36
N LEU A 146 -15.01 6.88 -5.66
CA LEU A 146 -15.21 8.02 -6.57
C LEU A 146 -16.48 7.88 -7.44
N ASP A 147 -17.33 6.90 -7.13
CA ASP A 147 -18.57 6.63 -7.88
C ASP A 147 -19.55 7.78 -7.88
N LYS A 148 -19.52 8.60 -6.83
CA LYS A 148 -20.36 9.81 -6.71
C LYS A 148 -19.66 10.90 -5.87
N PRO A 149 -20.08 12.18 -6.04
CA PRO A 149 -19.57 13.28 -5.20
C PRO A 149 -19.83 13.03 -3.72
N LEU A 150 -18.79 13.16 -2.89
CA LEU A 150 -18.90 13.00 -1.44
C LEU A 150 -19.56 14.23 -0.83
N THR A 151 -20.68 14.05 -0.12
CA THR A 151 -21.39 15.13 0.59
C THR A 151 -21.42 14.95 2.10
N SER A 152 -20.99 13.79 2.60
CA SER A 152 -20.83 13.51 4.03
C SER A 152 -19.92 12.29 4.25
N LEU A 153 -19.46 12.11 5.47
CA LEU A 153 -18.67 10.94 5.90
C LEU A 153 -19.55 9.78 6.41
N ASP A 154 -20.85 9.79 6.09
CA ASP A 154 -21.79 8.75 6.51
C ASP A 154 -21.54 7.45 5.73
N THR A 155 -20.99 6.44 6.43
CA THR A 155 -20.68 5.12 5.87
C THR A 155 -21.93 4.33 5.45
N ASN A 156 -23.15 4.76 5.83
CA ASN A 156 -24.40 4.18 5.34
C ASN A 156 -24.85 4.74 4.00
N LYS A 157 -24.21 5.81 3.53
CA LYS A 157 -24.57 6.50 2.27
C LYS A 157 -23.48 6.46 1.22
N PHE A 158 -22.23 6.39 1.66
CA PHE A 158 -21.05 6.44 0.79
C PHE A 158 -20.17 5.23 1.03
N GLN A 159 -19.57 4.73 -0.05
CA GLN A 159 -18.61 3.63 0.03
C GLN A 159 -17.23 4.16 0.44
N PHE A 160 -16.68 3.54 1.46
CA PHE A 160 -15.31 3.75 1.93
C PHE A 160 -14.56 2.42 1.94
N TYR A 161 -13.23 2.49 2.09
CA TYR A 161 -12.33 1.34 2.08
C TYR A 161 -11.22 1.49 3.12
N ILE A 162 -10.67 0.35 3.55
CA ILE A 162 -9.41 0.26 4.31
C ILE A 162 -8.46 -0.54 3.42
N ILE A 163 -7.60 0.15 2.66
CA ILE A 163 -6.69 -0.42 1.66
C ILE A 163 -5.27 0.13 1.74
N ASP A 164 -5.06 1.13 2.60
CA ASP A 164 -3.76 1.71 2.91
C ASP A 164 -3.28 1.21 4.27
N GLY A 165 -1.99 0.94 4.40
CA GLY A 165 -1.43 0.43 5.64
C GLY A 165 0.06 0.13 5.52
N PHE A 166 0.54 -0.74 6.43
CA PHE A 166 1.95 -1.09 6.52
C PHE A 166 2.15 -2.58 6.74
N ILE A 167 3.21 -3.12 6.14
CA ILE A 167 3.80 -4.41 6.47
C ILE A 167 5.16 -4.09 7.09
N VAL A 168 5.36 -4.52 8.32
CA VAL A 168 6.53 -4.14 9.14
C VAL A 168 7.23 -5.39 9.65
N SER A 169 8.56 -5.46 9.57
CA SER A 169 9.31 -6.60 10.10
C SER A 169 9.22 -6.66 11.62
N SER A 170 9.23 -7.87 12.18
CA SER A 170 9.03 -8.13 13.62
C SER A 170 10.10 -7.53 14.53
N ASN A 171 11.27 -7.17 13.99
CA ASN A 171 12.33 -6.47 14.70
C ASN A 171 12.12 -4.95 14.82
N VAL A 172 11.01 -4.42 14.29
CA VAL A 172 10.58 -3.02 14.44
C VAL A 172 9.47 -2.96 15.47
N GLU A 173 9.62 -2.15 16.50
CA GLU A 173 8.56 -1.86 17.47
C GLU A 173 7.64 -0.78 16.92
N VAL A 174 6.34 -1.11 16.80
CA VAL A 174 5.31 -0.18 16.37
C VAL A 174 4.59 0.40 17.59
N THR A 175 4.67 1.69 17.77
CA THR A 175 4.09 2.39 18.93
C THR A 175 2.67 2.88 18.69
N SER A 176 2.33 3.22 17.45
CA SER A 176 1.00 3.68 17.07
C SER A 176 0.73 3.48 15.60
N LEU A 177 -0.55 3.42 15.25
CA LEU A 177 -1.06 3.45 13.89
C LEU A 177 -2.35 4.27 13.87
N GLU A 178 -2.46 5.23 12.99
CA GLU A 178 -3.64 6.08 12.89
C GLU A 178 -3.86 6.57 11.45
N THR A 179 -5.09 6.50 10.98
CA THR A 179 -5.54 7.18 9.77
C THR A 179 -6.09 8.56 10.13
N LYS A 180 -5.45 9.61 9.64
CA LYS A 180 -5.86 10.99 9.88
C LYS A 180 -7.06 11.35 9.01
N GLN A 181 -8.23 11.51 9.63
CA GLN A 181 -9.44 11.92 8.91
C GLN A 181 -9.31 13.38 8.41
N MET A 182 -9.10 13.54 7.10
CA MET A 182 -8.95 14.84 6.43
C MET A 182 -10.19 15.25 5.62
N GLY A 183 -11.31 14.54 5.75
CA GLY A 183 -12.57 14.85 5.07
C GLY A 183 -12.59 14.52 3.59
N PHE A 184 -11.51 13.99 3.02
CA PHE A 184 -11.36 13.71 1.59
C PHE A 184 -11.59 14.93 0.68
N GLU A 185 -11.26 16.12 1.13
CA GLU A 185 -11.51 17.37 0.39
C GLU A 185 -10.70 17.45 -0.91
N ASN A 186 -9.44 17.03 -0.87
CA ASN A 186 -8.48 17.22 -1.98
C ASN A 186 -7.95 15.88 -2.54
N THR A 187 -8.37 14.75 -1.99
CA THR A 187 -7.91 13.42 -2.36
C THR A 187 -8.97 12.39 -1.99
N ASP A 188 -8.92 11.24 -2.61
CA ASP A 188 -9.73 10.07 -2.27
C ASP A 188 -9.10 9.16 -1.22
N HIS A 189 -7.90 9.50 -0.73
CA HIS A 189 -7.25 8.81 0.37
C HIS A 189 -6.97 9.74 1.56
N ASN A 190 -7.06 9.19 2.76
CA ASN A 190 -6.62 9.80 4.00
C ASN A 190 -5.17 9.40 4.31
N PRO A 191 -4.36 10.26 4.92
CA PRO A 191 -3.02 9.90 5.37
C PRO A 191 -3.07 8.82 6.45
N VAL A 192 -2.27 7.77 6.31
CA VAL A 192 -2.03 6.75 7.34
C VAL A 192 -0.66 6.99 7.95
N VAL A 193 -0.60 7.03 9.27
CA VAL A 193 0.61 7.37 10.05
C VAL A 193 0.97 6.19 10.93
N LEU A 194 2.24 5.80 10.85
CA LEU A 194 2.84 4.77 11.68
C LEU A 194 3.81 5.40 12.68
#